data_d896b06b83b869b66b615b2102503fd0
#
_entry.id   d896b06b83b869b66b615b2102503fd0
#
_cell.length_a   1.000
_cell.length_b   1.000
_cell.length_c   1.000
_cell.angle_alpha   90.00
_cell.angle_beta   90.00
_cell.angle_gamma   90.00
#
_symmetry.space_group_name_H-M   'P 1'
#
loop_
_entity.id
_entity.type
_entity.pdbx_description
1 polymer ?
#
loop_
_entity_poly.entity_id
_entity_poly.type
_entity_poly.pdbx_seq_one_letter_code
_entity_poly.pdbx_strand_id
1 'polypeptide(L)'
;MLMIYHGDCLEIMPTLADKSIDLTVTSPPYDNLRTYNGSLAWNFEIFQKVAQELFRVTKDGGVVVWVVGDATINGSETGTSFRQALYFKEVGFNLHDTMIFERDSFQKPNHNRYWACFEYMFVLSKGKP
;
A
#
# COMPACT_ATOMS: atom_id res chain seq x y z
N MET A 1 -12.30 -21.72 5.15
CA MET A 1 -13.12 -21.52 3.91
C MET A 1 -12.49 -20.39 3.09
N LEU A 2 -12.28 -20.64 1.82
CA LEU A 2 -11.84 -19.60 0.89
C LEU A 2 -13.05 -18.77 0.44
N MET A 3 -12.93 -17.44 0.56
CA MET A 3 -13.94 -16.50 0.06
C MET A 3 -13.30 -15.53 -0.92
N ILE A 4 -13.97 -15.26 -2.03
CA ILE A 4 -13.54 -14.30 -3.04
C ILE A 4 -14.62 -13.22 -3.15
N TYR A 5 -14.20 -11.98 -3.00
CA TYR A 5 -15.07 -10.82 -3.19
C TYR A 5 -14.65 -10.09 -4.47
N HIS A 6 -15.62 -9.78 -5.32
CA HIS A 6 -15.41 -8.98 -6.52
C HIS A 6 -16.09 -7.63 -6.35
N GLY A 7 -15.32 -6.55 -6.35
CA GLY A 7 -15.85 -5.20 -6.20
C GLY A 7 -14.80 -4.22 -5.65
N ASP A 8 -15.24 -3.00 -5.41
CA ASP A 8 -14.41 -1.98 -4.79
C ASP A 8 -14.17 -2.33 -3.31
N CYS A 9 -12.91 -2.29 -2.90
CA CYS A 9 -12.55 -2.61 -1.52
C CYS A 9 -13.22 -1.67 -0.50
N LEU A 10 -13.50 -0.42 -0.85
CA LEU A 10 -14.21 0.52 0.02
C LEU A 10 -15.71 0.22 0.16
N GLU A 11 -16.27 -0.59 -0.72
CA GLU A 11 -17.63 -1.11 -0.61
C GLU A 11 -17.66 -2.45 0.14
N ILE A 12 -16.61 -3.26 -0.02
CA ILE A 12 -16.53 -4.61 0.54
C ILE A 12 -16.01 -4.59 1.99
N MET A 13 -14.93 -3.88 2.28
CA MET A 13 -14.35 -3.86 3.64
C MET A 13 -15.35 -3.46 4.73
N PRO A 14 -16.28 -2.50 4.52
CA PRO A 14 -17.30 -2.20 5.52
C PRO A 14 -18.20 -3.37 5.91
N THR A 15 -18.29 -4.40 5.08
CA THR A 15 -19.04 -5.62 5.39
C THR A 15 -18.27 -6.60 6.29
N LEU A 16 -16.96 -6.39 6.45
CA LEU A 16 -16.12 -7.19 7.32
C LEU A 16 -16.18 -6.66 8.76
N ALA A 17 -16.17 -7.57 9.70
CA ALA A 17 -16.23 -7.20 11.13
C ALA A 17 -14.93 -6.50 11.56
N ASP A 18 -15.04 -5.65 12.57
CA ASP A 18 -13.88 -5.07 13.25
C ASP A 18 -12.97 -6.18 13.77
N LYS A 19 -11.66 -5.96 13.69
CA LYS A 19 -10.66 -6.88 14.25
C LYS A 19 -10.86 -8.33 13.82
N SER A 20 -11.16 -8.55 12.54
CA SER A 20 -11.44 -9.89 11.98
C SER A 20 -10.30 -10.46 11.13
N ILE A 21 -9.34 -9.64 10.71
CA ILE A 21 -8.29 -10.01 9.77
C ILE A 21 -6.93 -10.08 10.47
N ASP A 22 -6.25 -11.21 10.34
CA ASP A 22 -4.93 -11.44 10.91
C ASP A 22 -3.81 -10.85 10.06
N LEU A 23 -3.93 -10.98 8.75
CA LEU A 23 -2.91 -10.56 7.79
C LEU A 23 -3.54 -10.03 6.52
N THR A 24 -3.07 -8.88 6.08
CA THR A 24 -3.33 -8.35 4.73
C THR A 24 -2.02 -8.21 3.99
N VAL A 25 -1.96 -8.72 2.76
CA VAL A 25 -0.82 -8.49 1.85
C VAL A 25 -1.37 -7.90 0.57
N THR A 26 -0.95 -6.69 0.24
CA THR A 26 -1.50 -5.97 -0.90
C THR A 26 -0.53 -4.96 -1.47
N SER A 27 -0.83 -4.54 -2.69
CA SER A 27 -0.12 -3.48 -3.41
C SER A 27 -1.16 -2.53 -3.99
N PRO A 28 -1.10 -1.23 -3.65
CA PRO A 28 -2.04 -0.24 -4.20
C PRO A 28 -1.71 0.08 -5.65
N PRO A 29 -2.58 0.83 -6.35
CA PRO A 29 -2.18 1.47 -7.60
C PRO A 29 -0.96 2.38 -7.39
N TYR A 30 0.00 2.32 -8.33
CA TYR A 30 1.25 3.08 -8.24
C TYR A 30 1.11 4.39 -9.02
N ASP A 31 0.68 5.44 -8.39
CA ASP A 31 0.50 6.75 -9.03
C ASP A 31 -0.05 6.61 -10.47
N ASN A 32 0.69 7.12 -11.48
CA ASN A 32 0.36 6.99 -12.91
C ASN A 32 1.23 5.96 -13.63
N LEU A 33 1.91 5.06 -12.91
CA LEU A 33 2.81 4.07 -13.50
C LEU A 33 2.11 2.96 -14.28
N ARG A 34 0.80 2.78 -14.05
CA ARG A 34 0.00 1.77 -14.72
C ARG A 34 -1.35 2.36 -15.15
N THR A 35 -1.85 1.85 -16.28
CA THR A 35 -3.20 2.16 -16.75
C THR A 35 -4.16 1.07 -16.27
N TYR A 36 -5.27 1.47 -15.66
CA TYR A 36 -6.31 0.56 -15.18
C TYR A 36 -7.59 0.70 -16.01
N ASN A 37 -7.46 0.80 -17.34
CA ASN A 37 -8.58 0.96 -18.29
C ASN A 37 -9.52 2.13 -17.97
N GLY A 38 -8.99 3.20 -17.34
CA GLY A 38 -9.76 4.38 -16.97
C GLY A 38 -10.84 4.18 -15.91
N SER A 39 -10.95 2.96 -15.34
CA SER A 39 -12.03 2.62 -14.41
C SER A 39 -11.68 2.81 -12.94
N LEU A 40 -10.41 3.05 -12.62
CA LEU A 40 -9.94 3.13 -11.24
C LEU A 40 -9.49 4.56 -10.91
N ALA A 41 -10.24 5.23 -10.03
CA ALA A 41 -9.80 6.46 -9.39
C ALA A 41 -8.92 6.11 -8.18
N TRP A 42 -7.71 6.65 -8.14
CA TRP A 42 -6.81 6.50 -7.02
C TRP A 42 -6.12 7.83 -6.73
N ASN A 43 -6.22 8.28 -5.49
CA ASN A 43 -5.55 9.46 -4.99
C ASN A 43 -5.28 9.30 -3.49
N PHE A 44 -4.62 10.28 -2.88
CA PHE A 44 -4.29 10.18 -1.46
C PHE A 44 -5.53 10.14 -0.55
N GLU A 45 -6.59 10.84 -0.90
CA GLU A 45 -7.84 10.84 -0.14
C GLU A 45 -8.51 9.46 -0.14
N ILE A 46 -8.54 8.78 -1.28
CA ILE A 46 -9.03 7.40 -1.38
C ILE A 46 -8.11 6.47 -0.57
N PHE A 47 -6.80 6.62 -0.69
CA PHE A 47 -5.85 5.87 0.12
C PHE A 47 -6.11 6.03 1.62
N GLN A 48 -6.39 7.25 2.10
CA GLN A 48 -6.69 7.49 3.51
C GLN A 48 -7.88 6.66 3.99
N LYS A 49 -8.93 6.57 3.19
CA LYS A 49 -10.10 5.73 3.51
C LYS A 49 -9.75 4.25 3.57
N VAL A 50 -8.95 3.78 2.64
CA VAL A 50 -8.46 2.39 2.63
C VAL A 50 -7.62 2.10 3.88
N ALA A 51 -6.72 2.99 4.23
CA ALA A 51 -5.86 2.83 5.42
C ALA A 51 -6.68 2.77 6.72
N GLN A 52 -7.71 3.61 6.84
CA GLN A 52 -8.61 3.61 7.99
C GLN A 52 -9.39 2.29 8.09
N GLU A 53 -9.89 1.77 6.97
CA GLU A 53 -10.61 0.50 6.96
C GLU A 53 -9.68 -0.68 7.23
N LEU A 54 -8.45 -0.67 6.70
CA LEU A 54 -7.45 -1.68 7.02
C LEU A 54 -7.16 -1.70 8.53
N PHE A 55 -7.05 -0.53 9.15
CA PHE A 55 -6.84 -0.47 10.59
C PHE A 55 -8.02 -1.06 11.36
N ARG A 56 -9.25 -0.71 10.97
CA ARG A 56 -10.46 -1.20 11.62
C ARG A 56 -10.56 -2.73 11.56
N VAL A 57 -10.38 -3.31 10.38
CA VAL A 57 -10.57 -4.76 10.18
C VAL A 57 -9.40 -5.61 10.71
N THR A 58 -8.20 -5.02 10.87
CA THR A 58 -7.05 -5.74 11.38
C THR A 58 -7.21 -6.02 12.88
N LYS A 59 -6.93 -7.25 13.29
CA LYS A 59 -6.90 -7.66 14.70
C LYS A 59 -5.79 -6.95 15.46
N ASP A 60 -5.92 -6.85 16.77
CA ASP A 60 -4.81 -6.49 17.62
C ASP A 60 -3.69 -7.55 17.47
N GLY A 61 -2.47 -7.11 17.19
CA GLY A 61 -1.37 -7.99 16.81
C GLY A 61 -1.34 -8.41 15.34
N GLY A 62 -2.37 -8.05 14.57
CA GLY A 62 -2.42 -8.32 13.13
C GLY A 62 -1.48 -7.42 12.34
N VAL A 63 -1.21 -7.82 11.09
CA VAL A 63 -0.19 -7.21 10.23
C VAL A 63 -0.76 -6.88 8.87
N VAL A 64 -0.34 -5.74 8.34
CA VAL A 64 -0.57 -5.35 6.94
C VAL A 64 0.79 -5.24 6.26
N VAL A 65 0.98 -5.94 5.15
CA VAL A 65 2.16 -5.80 4.28
C VAL A 65 1.74 -4.99 3.06
N TRP A 66 2.36 -3.83 2.91
CA TRP A 66 2.01 -2.84 1.89
C TRP A 66 3.18 -2.65 0.93
N VAL A 67 3.02 -3.13 -0.31
CA VAL A 67 4.07 -3.04 -1.35
C VAL A 67 3.75 -1.88 -2.28
N VAL A 68 4.65 -0.92 -2.40
CA VAL A 68 4.42 0.31 -3.15
C VAL A 68 5.69 0.85 -3.80
N GLY A 69 5.54 1.42 -4.98
CA GLY A 69 6.58 2.17 -5.68
C GLY A 69 6.10 3.57 -6.04
N ASP A 70 7.06 4.46 -6.27
CA ASP A 70 6.80 5.85 -6.63
C ASP A 70 7.01 6.10 -8.12
N ALA A 71 6.28 7.07 -8.66
CA ALA A 71 6.57 7.63 -9.97
C ALA A 71 7.61 8.74 -9.86
N THR A 72 8.27 9.04 -10.96
CA THR A 72 9.12 10.23 -11.11
C THR A 72 8.43 11.20 -12.05
N ILE A 73 8.17 12.41 -11.58
CA ILE A 73 7.48 13.47 -12.33
C ILE A 73 8.36 14.72 -12.30
N ASN A 74 8.65 15.26 -13.48
CA ASN A 74 9.47 16.47 -13.62
C ASN A 74 10.80 16.40 -12.85
N GLY A 75 11.47 15.26 -12.91
CA GLY A 75 12.77 15.07 -12.26
C GLY A 75 12.72 14.80 -10.77
N SER A 76 11.55 14.64 -10.17
CA SER A 76 11.39 14.35 -8.75
C SER A 76 10.56 13.09 -8.54
N GLU A 77 11.00 12.22 -7.65
CA GLU A 77 10.14 11.14 -7.16
C GLU A 77 8.97 11.72 -6.38
N THR A 78 7.79 11.12 -6.53
CA THR A 78 6.57 11.64 -5.90
C THR A 78 6.60 11.55 -4.37
N GLY A 79 7.31 10.58 -3.82
CA GLY A 79 7.33 10.35 -2.38
C GLY A 79 6.01 9.80 -1.84
N THR A 80 5.14 9.33 -2.71
CA THR A 80 3.83 8.76 -2.33
C THR A 80 3.99 7.60 -1.35
N SER A 81 4.98 6.73 -1.54
CA SER A 81 5.27 5.62 -0.64
C SER A 81 5.55 6.08 0.80
N PHE A 82 6.38 7.11 0.95
CA PHE A 82 6.71 7.68 2.26
C PHE A 82 5.50 8.33 2.92
N ARG A 83 4.72 9.06 2.14
CA ARG A 83 3.51 9.70 2.62
C ARG A 83 2.48 8.67 3.10
N GLN A 84 2.34 7.57 2.38
CA GLN A 84 1.47 6.47 2.78
C GLN A 84 1.95 5.81 4.07
N ALA A 85 3.24 5.50 4.18
CA ALA A 85 3.81 4.90 5.39
C ALA A 85 3.59 5.79 6.62
N LEU A 86 3.80 7.09 6.50
CA LEU A 86 3.57 8.04 7.58
C LEU A 86 2.10 8.16 7.95
N TYR A 87 1.21 8.14 6.97
CA TYR A 87 -0.23 8.18 7.24
C TYR A 87 -0.73 6.92 7.95
N PHE A 88 -0.22 5.75 7.62
CA PHE A 88 -0.54 4.52 8.38
C PHE A 88 -0.20 4.67 9.87
N LYS A 89 0.89 5.37 10.19
CA LYS A 89 1.23 5.68 11.58
C LYS A 89 0.22 6.62 12.22
N GLU A 90 -0.22 7.65 11.51
CA GLU A 90 -1.26 8.57 11.99
C GLU A 90 -2.57 7.85 12.30
N VAL A 91 -2.96 6.87 11.48
CA VAL A 91 -4.16 6.06 11.68
C VAL A 91 -4.05 5.19 12.93
N GLY A 92 -2.84 4.77 13.31
CA GLY A 92 -2.61 4.00 14.52
C GLY A 92 -1.72 2.76 14.35
N PHE A 93 -1.31 2.42 13.13
CA PHE A 93 -0.35 1.35 12.93
C PHE A 93 1.05 1.72 13.43
N ASN A 94 1.77 0.73 13.89
CA ASN A 94 3.23 0.82 13.99
C ASN A 94 3.83 0.52 12.61
N LEU A 95 4.80 1.33 12.19
CA LEU A 95 5.69 0.93 11.09
C LEU A 95 6.70 -0.06 11.67
N HIS A 96 6.34 -1.34 11.64
CA HIS A 96 7.09 -2.40 12.31
C HIS A 96 8.43 -2.64 11.62
N ASP A 97 8.40 -2.78 10.31
CA ASP A 97 9.60 -2.91 9.48
C ASP A 97 9.43 -2.22 8.13
N THR A 98 10.54 -1.74 7.59
CA THR A 98 10.65 -1.31 6.21
C THR A 98 11.50 -2.32 5.47
N MET A 99 10.88 -3.15 4.66
CA MET A 99 11.54 -4.15 3.84
C MET A 99 11.64 -3.70 2.39
N ILE A 100 12.52 -4.34 1.66
CA ILE A 100 12.74 -4.09 0.24
C ILE A 100 12.29 -5.31 -0.55
N PHE A 101 11.41 -5.07 -1.52
CA PHE A 101 11.05 -6.06 -2.52
C PHE A 101 11.98 -5.89 -3.72
N GLU A 102 13.02 -6.72 -3.80
CA GLU A 102 13.97 -6.70 -4.89
C GLU A 102 13.35 -7.30 -6.15
N ARG A 103 13.62 -6.70 -7.31
CA ARG A 103 13.15 -7.17 -8.61
C ARG A 103 14.32 -7.57 -9.49
N ASP A 104 14.17 -8.67 -10.21
CA ASP A 104 15.16 -9.14 -11.18
C ASP A 104 15.15 -8.32 -12.48
N SER A 105 14.04 -7.68 -12.78
CA SER A 105 13.88 -6.86 -13.98
C SER A 105 13.57 -5.41 -13.61
N PHE A 106 14.22 -4.49 -14.30
CA PHE A 106 14.04 -3.06 -14.08
C PHE A 106 14.24 -2.32 -15.39
N GLN A 107 13.59 -1.19 -15.54
CA GLN A 107 13.74 -0.34 -16.69
C GLN A 107 14.99 0.53 -16.55
N LYS A 108 15.72 0.70 -17.65
CA LYS A 108 16.85 1.62 -17.68
C LYS A 108 16.37 3.04 -17.35
N PRO A 109 16.96 3.69 -16.36
CA PRO A 109 16.56 5.04 -16.01
C PRO A 109 17.00 6.06 -17.04
N ASN A 110 16.43 7.24 -17.00
CA ASN A 110 16.94 8.41 -17.70
C ASN A 110 18.34 8.78 -17.19
N HIS A 111 19.10 9.50 -18.00
CA HIS A 111 20.57 9.68 -17.96
C HIS A 111 21.23 10.02 -16.61
N ASN A 112 20.49 10.48 -15.62
CA ASN A 112 21.06 10.98 -14.35
C ASN A 112 20.48 10.31 -13.11
N ARG A 113 19.96 9.08 -13.23
CA ARG A 113 19.36 8.32 -12.12
C ARG A 113 19.98 6.95 -11.99
N TYR A 114 19.93 6.44 -10.77
CA TYR A 114 20.26 5.05 -10.50
C TYR A 114 19.16 4.13 -11.01
N TRP A 115 19.49 2.87 -11.23
CA TRP A 115 18.54 1.86 -11.65
C TRP A 115 17.58 1.53 -10.49
N ALA A 116 16.28 1.60 -10.77
CA ALA A 116 15.27 1.23 -9.79
C ALA A 116 15.05 -0.28 -9.84
N CYS A 117 15.63 -1.01 -8.91
CA CYS A 117 15.55 -2.47 -8.84
C CYS A 117 14.72 -2.97 -7.65
N PHE A 118 14.01 -2.10 -6.96
CA PHE A 118 13.24 -2.49 -5.79
C PHE A 118 11.94 -1.69 -5.67
N GLU A 119 11.06 -2.21 -4.83
CA GLU A 119 9.88 -1.52 -4.32
C GLU A 119 9.91 -1.56 -2.79
N TYR A 120 9.30 -0.58 -2.14
CA TYR A 120 9.17 -0.60 -0.69
C TYR A 120 8.13 -1.64 -0.29
N MET A 121 8.42 -2.38 0.78
CA MET A 121 7.51 -3.32 1.39
C MET A 121 7.41 -2.97 2.87
N PHE A 122 6.40 -2.17 3.20
CA PHE A 122 6.17 -1.75 4.59
C PHE A 122 5.41 -2.83 5.34
N VAL A 123 5.91 -3.19 6.50
CA VAL A 123 5.26 -4.10 7.43
C VAL A 123 4.65 -3.26 8.55
N LEU A 124 3.35 -3.24 8.60
CA LEU A 124 2.56 -2.43 9.53
C LEU A 124 1.89 -3.35 10.55
N SER A 125 2.00 -3.05 11.82
CA SER A 125 1.36 -3.86 12.86
C SER A 125 0.36 -3.04 13.67
N LYS A 126 -0.74 -3.68 14.05
CA LYS A 126 -1.71 -3.10 14.98
C LYS A 126 -1.38 -3.58 16.39
N GLY A 127 -0.56 -2.78 17.09
CA GLY A 127 0.01 -3.19 18.36
C GLY A 127 1.23 -4.11 18.15
N LYS A 128 1.49 -4.96 19.11
CA LYS A 128 2.61 -5.92 19.07
C LYS A 128 2.16 -7.17 18.29
N PRO A 129 2.86 -7.49 17.18
CA PRO A 129 2.57 -8.70 16.41
C PRO A 129 3.04 -9.97 17.11
#